data_0f72e51208b70b34ef8d684196a59957
#
_entry.id   0f72e51208b70b34ef8d684196a59957
#
_cell.length_a   1.000
_cell.length_b   1.000
_cell.length_c   1.000
_cell.angle_alpha   90.00
_cell.angle_beta   90.00
_cell.angle_gamma   90.00
#
_symmetry.space_group_name_H-M   'P 1'
#
loop_
_entity.id
_entity.type
_entity.pdbx_description
1 polymer ?
#
loop_
_entity_poly.entity_id
_entity_poly.type
_entity_poly.pdbx_seq_one_letter_code
_entity_poly.pdbx_strand_id
1 'polypeptide(L)'
;MMEAVKEAERAARMGEVPIGAVIVKDGEIIGKGHNLVETEHNGTRHAEMIAIEYATQKLGYSRLYGCEMYVTCEPCTMCAGALVLSRISRVIIGTMDAKSGACGSVYNLLNERRLNHRVTVEYGIMEKECRQLLVDFFKKIRIENRRNKG
;
A
#
# COMPACT_ATOMS: atom_id res chain seq x y z
N MET A 1 -7.97 -8.52 -2.39
CA MET A 1 -8.18 -7.05 -2.38
C MET A 1 -9.22 -6.60 -1.35
N MET A 2 -10.33 -7.27 -1.14
CA MET A 2 -11.34 -6.85 -0.13
C MET A 2 -10.75 -6.65 1.27
N GLU A 3 -9.84 -7.52 1.70
CA GLU A 3 -9.18 -7.36 3.01
C GLU A 3 -8.27 -6.12 3.04
N ALA A 4 -7.61 -5.79 1.93
CA ALA A 4 -6.85 -4.55 1.83
C ALA A 4 -7.77 -3.31 1.88
N VAL A 5 -8.93 -3.36 1.25
CA VAL A 5 -9.95 -2.31 1.33
C VAL A 5 -10.43 -2.12 2.78
N LYS A 6 -10.67 -3.20 3.52
CA LYS A 6 -11.03 -3.11 4.95
C LYS A 6 -9.94 -2.42 5.77
N GLU A 7 -8.67 -2.70 5.49
CA GLU A 7 -7.57 -1.99 6.13
C GLU A 7 -7.54 -0.50 5.77
N ALA A 8 -7.82 -0.15 4.50
CA ALA A 8 -7.94 1.24 4.08
C ALA A 8 -9.09 1.96 4.79
N GLU A 9 -10.23 1.30 4.98
CA GLU A 9 -11.36 1.83 5.73
C GLU A 9 -11.01 2.08 7.21
N ARG A 10 -10.21 1.21 7.81
CA ARG A 10 -9.68 1.43 9.17
C ARG A 10 -8.85 2.69 9.25
N ALA A 11 -7.94 2.89 8.30
CA ALA A 11 -7.16 4.12 8.20
C ALA A 11 -8.07 5.35 8.11
N ALA A 12 -9.08 5.33 7.25
CA ALA A 12 -10.04 6.44 7.10
C ALA A 12 -10.73 6.78 8.42
N ARG A 13 -11.15 5.77 9.19
CA ARG A 13 -11.78 5.99 10.51
C ARG A 13 -10.85 6.63 11.54
N MET A 14 -9.55 6.46 11.38
CA MET A 14 -8.51 7.05 12.24
C MET A 14 -8.07 8.44 11.76
N GLY A 15 -8.65 8.96 10.67
CA GLY A 15 -8.19 10.21 10.06
C GLY A 15 -6.93 10.09 9.21
N GLU A 16 -6.51 8.86 8.92
CA GLU A 16 -5.37 8.57 8.06
C GLU A 16 -5.78 8.47 6.59
N VAL A 17 -4.86 8.73 5.67
CA VAL A 17 -5.09 8.48 4.25
C VAL A 17 -5.49 7.01 4.05
N PRO A 18 -6.64 6.72 3.39
CA PRO A 18 -7.21 5.38 3.34
C PRO A 18 -6.47 4.48 2.35
N ILE A 19 -5.34 3.97 2.79
CA ILE A 19 -4.53 2.98 2.09
C ILE A 19 -4.39 1.76 2.98
N GLY A 20 -4.63 0.58 2.41
CA GLY A 20 -4.50 -0.70 3.07
C GLY A 20 -3.71 -1.69 2.23
N ALA A 21 -3.02 -2.58 2.89
CA ALA A 21 -2.23 -3.64 2.25
C ALA A 21 -2.34 -4.94 3.03
N VAL A 22 -2.38 -6.06 2.30
CA VAL A 22 -2.29 -7.40 2.88
C VAL A 22 -1.28 -8.23 2.11
N ILE A 23 -0.57 -9.12 2.79
CA ILE A 23 0.36 -10.07 2.19
C ILE A 23 -0.17 -11.47 2.37
N VAL A 24 -0.19 -12.22 1.28
CA VAL A 24 -0.75 -13.57 1.20
C VAL A 24 0.36 -14.55 0.80
N LYS A 25 0.41 -15.69 1.46
CA LYS A 25 1.23 -16.83 1.10
C LYS A 25 0.39 -18.11 1.18
N ASP A 26 0.40 -18.89 0.09
CA ASP A 26 -0.35 -20.16 0.01
C ASP A 26 -1.84 -20.01 0.42
N GLY A 27 -2.49 -18.94 -0.02
CA GLY A 27 -3.88 -18.65 0.27
C GLY A 27 -4.15 -18.09 1.68
N GLU A 28 -3.14 -17.93 2.52
CA GLU A 28 -3.26 -17.41 3.88
C GLU A 28 -2.72 -15.99 3.97
N ILE A 29 -3.46 -15.10 4.64
CA ILE A 29 -2.99 -13.75 4.96
C ILE A 29 -1.98 -13.83 6.10
N ILE A 30 -0.75 -13.39 5.84
CA ILE A 30 0.36 -13.42 6.81
C ILE A 30 0.77 -12.04 7.33
N GLY A 31 0.27 -10.96 6.72
CA GLY A 31 0.51 -9.60 7.17
C GLY A 31 -0.57 -8.66 6.68
N LYS A 32 -0.97 -7.72 7.51
CA LYS A 32 -1.91 -6.65 7.20
C LYS A 32 -1.35 -5.31 7.66
N GLY A 33 -1.65 -4.26 6.94
CA GLY A 33 -1.28 -2.91 7.32
C GLY A 33 -2.24 -1.87 6.76
N HIS A 34 -2.33 -0.76 7.44
CA HIS A 34 -2.98 0.45 6.97
C HIS A 34 -2.13 1.65 7.36
N ASN A 35 -2.31 2.77 6.67
CA ASN A 35 -1.52 3.97 6.89
C ASN A 35 -1.66 4.46 8.34
N LEU A 36 -0.54 4.75 8.98
CA LEU A 36 -0.45 5.24 10.37
C LEU A 36 0.49 6.44 10.50
N VAL A 37 0.75 7.16 9.42
CA VAL A 37 1.71 8.28 9.36
C VAL A 37 1.42 9.33 10.43
N GLU A 38 0.19 9.80 10.53
CA GLU A 38 -0.20 10.84 11.49
C GLU A 38 -0.32 10.28 12.92
N THR A 39 -0.90 9.09 13.06
CA THR A 39 -1.12 8.44 14.35
C THR A 39 0.19 8.13 15.08
N GLU A 40 1.19 7.66 14.35
CA GLU A 40 2.50 7.30 14.90
C GLU A 40 3.57 8.39 14.71
N HIS A 41 3.20 9.55 14.15
CA HIS A 41 4.12 10.66 13.86
C HIS A 41 5.36 10.21 13.10
N ASN A 42 5.17 9.34 12.09
CA ASN A 42 6.25 8.76 11.34
C ASN A 42 5.88 8.64 9.84
N GLY A 43 6.52 9.45 9.01
CA GLY A 43 6.27 9.51 7.57
C GLY A 43 6.53 8.21 6.80
N THR A 44 7.18 7.23 7.41
CA THR A 44 7.44 5.92 6.80
C THR A 44 6.40 4.85 7.13
N ARG A 45 5.43 5.16 7.98
CA ARG A 45 4.38 4.21 8.42
C ARG A 45 3.28 4.06 7.39
N HIS A 46 3.65 3.66 6.19
CA HIS A 46 2.74 3.29 5.12
C HIS A 46 2.19 1.87 5.32
N ALA A 47 1.01 1.63 4.78
CA ALA A 47 0.33 0.33 4.85
C ALA A 47 1.24 -0.83 4.42
N GLU A 48 1.96 -0.65 3.33
CA GLU A 48 2.84 -1.67 2.73
C GLU A 48 4.00 -2.02 3.68
N MET A 49 4.63 -1.00 4.29
CA MET A 49 5.73 -1.20 5.24
C MET A 49 5.27 -1.99 6.46
N ILE A 50 4.09 -1.68 6.98
CA ILE A 50 3.49 -2.36 8.13
C ILE A 50 3.13 -3.81 7.78
N ALA A 51 2.55 -4.05 6.61
CA ALA A 51 2.22 -5.39 6.15
C ALA A 51 3.48 -6.26 5.99
N ILE A 52 4.57 -5.71 5.44
CA ILE A 52 5.87 -6.39 5.33
C ILE A 52 6.42 -6.74 6.71
N GLU A 53 6.37 -5.81 7.65
CA GLU A 53 6.82 -6.02 9.03
C GLU A 53 6.12 -7.23 9.68
N TYR A 54 4.79 -7.27 9.64
CA TYR A 54 4.03 -8.37 10.20
C TYR A 54 4.27 -9.70 9.47
N ALA A 55 4.35 -9.68 8.14
CA ALA A 55 4.60 -10.88 7.35
C ALA A 55 5.97 -11.49 7.65
N THR A 56 7.02 -10.69 7.73
CA THR A 56 8.38 -11.15 8.05
C THR A 56 8.49 -11.66 9.48
N GLN A 57 7.82 -11.01 10.43
CA GLN A 57 7.75 -11.48 11.82
C GLN A 57 7.06 -12.85 11.90
N LYS A 58 5.93 -13.01 11.21
CA LYS A 58 5.19 -14.28 11.19
C LYS A 58 6.00 -15.42 10.57
N LEU A 59 6.70 -15.16 9.47
CA LEU A 59 7.52 -16.17 8.79
C LEU A 59 8.87 -16.44 9.49
N GLY A 60 9.35 -15.48 10.28
CA GLY A 60 10.65 -15.58 10.97
C GLY A 60 11.86 -15.37 10.08
N TYR A 61 11.70 -14.78 8.88
CA TYR A 61 12.81 -14.45 7.98
C TYR A 61 12.47 -13.25 7.09
N SER A 62 13.52 -12.62 6.55
CA SER A 62 13.43 -11.32 5.86
C SER A 62 12.94 -11.37 4.41
N ARG A 63 12.88 -12.53 3.79
CA ARG A 63 12.53 -12.69 2.38
C ARG A 63 11.11 -13.23 2.23
N LEU A 64 10.32 -12.60 1.37
CA LEU A 64 8.92 -12.93 1.13
C LEU A 64 8.74 -13.66 -0.20
N TYR A 65 9.61 -14.62 -0.51
CA TYR A 65 9.48 -15.45 -1.70
C TYR A 65 8.15 -16.21 -1.71
N GLY A 66 7.49 -16.24 -2.85
CA GLY A 66 6.18 -16.89 -3.00
C GLY A 66 5.02 -16.13 -2.37
N CYS A 67 5.26 -14.92 -1.86
CA CYS A 67 4.21 -14.07 -1.30
C CYS A 67 3.69 -13.06 -2.32
N GLU A 68 2.43 -12.68 -2.16
CA GLU A 68 1.76 -11.66 -2.95
C GLU A 68 1.25 -10.54 -2.03
N MET A 69 1.41 -9.29 -2.47
CA MET A 69 0.80 -8.15 -1.78
C MET A 69 -0.41 -7.65 -2.56
N TYR A 70 -1.50 -7.43 -1.85
CA TYR A 70 -2.66 -6.68 -2.33
C TYR A 70 -2.64 -5.31 -1.65
N VAL A 71 -2.61 -4.25 -2.42
CA VAL A 71 -2.56 -2.87 -1.92
C VAL A 71 -3.58 -2.01 -2.65
N THR A 72 -4.30 -1.17 -1.91
CA THR A 72 -5.39 -0.37 -2.46
C THR A 72 -4.91 0.75 -3.37
N CYS A 73 -3.72 1.28 -3.13
CA CYS A 73 -3.12 2.35 -3.92
C CYS A 73 -1.70 1.98 -4.34
N GLU A 74 -1.30 2.42 -5.51
CA GLU A 74 0.05 2.19 -6.06
C GLU A 74 1.14 2.57 -5.06
N PRO A 75 2.08 1.65 -4.75
CA PRO A 75 3.18 1.94 -3.83
C PRO A 75 4.06 3.11 -4.30
N CYS A 76 4.47 3.94 -3.35
CA CYS A 76 5.45 5.01 -3.55
C CYS A 76 6.87 4.45 -3.72
N THR A 77 7.85 5.33 -3.93
CA THR A 77 9.26 4.96 -4.09
C THR A 77 9.80 4.15 -2.91
N MET A 78 9.50 4.54 -1.68
CA MET A 78 9.92 3.83 -0.47
C MET A 78 9.33 2.41 -0.44
N CYS A 79 8.04 2.28 -0.64
CA CYS A 79 7.34 0.99 -0.56
C CYS A 79 7.71 0.07 -1.72
N ALA A 80 7.84 0.59 -2.94
CA ALA A 80 8.31 -0.17 -4.09
C ALA A 80 9.72 -0.71 -3.85
N GLY A 81 10.62 0.10 -3.31
CA GLY A 81 11.96 -0.35 -2.90
C GLY A 81 11.91 -1.45 -1.84
N ALA A 82 11.02 -1.32 -0.85
CA ALA A 82 10.83 -2.34 0.17
C ALA A 82 10.31 -3.67 -0.41
N LEU A 83 9.41 -3.63 -1.40
CA LEU A 83 8.94 -4.82 -2.11
C LEU A 83 10.08 -5.55 -2.84
N VAL A 84 10.97 -4.80 -3.48
CA VAL A 84 12.17 -5.36 -4.13
C VAL A 84 13.10 -5.98 -3.09
N LEU A 85 13.42 -5.25 -2.02
CA LEU A 85 14.32 -5.71 -0.96
C LEU A 85 13.81 -6.97 -0.25
N SER A 86 12.52 -7.03 0.02
CA SER A 86 11.90 -8.20 0.68
C SER A 86 11.61 -9.36 -0.27
N ARG A 87 11.92 -9.24 -1.55
CA ARG A 87 11.77 -10.31 -2.55
C ARG A 87 10.33 -10.80 -2.72
N ILE A 88 9.36 -9.93 -2.57
CA ILE A 88 7.97 -10.29 -2.83
C ILE A 88 7.81 -10.71 -4.30
N SER A 89 6.95 -11.68 -4.57
CA SER A 89 6.84 -12.24 -5.92
C SER A 89 5.90 -11.44 -6.82
N ARG A 90 4.83 -10.92 -6.25
CA ARG A 90 3.78 -10.23 -7.00
C ARG A 90 3.09 -9.16 -6.16
N VAL A 91 2.70 -8.06 -6.80
CA VAL A 91 1.86 -7.04 -6.20
C VAL A 91 0.61 -6.82 -7.05
N ILE A 92 -0.53 -6.75 -6.41
CA ILE A 92 -1.84 -6.46 -7.00
C ILE A 92 -2.30 -5.10 -6.47
N ILE A 93 -2.46 -4.14 -7.38
CA ILE A 93 -2.73 -2.74 -7.08
C ILE A 93 -4.18 -2.41 -7.43
N GLY A 94 -4.91 -1.74 -6.54
CA GLY A 94 -6.27 -1.28 -6.78
C GLY A 94 -6.29 -0.08 -7.71
N THR A 95 -5.81 1.08 -7.25
CA THR A 95 -5.77 2.30 -8.03
C THR A 95 -4.35 2.84 -8.19
N MET A 96 -4.08 3.50 -9.30
CA MET A 96 -2.78 4.12 -9.59
C MET A 96 -2.66 5.49 -8.91
N ASP A 97 -1.42 5.91 -8.67
CA ASP A 97 -1.09 7.23 -8.11
C ASP A 97 -0.18 7.99 -9.08
N ALA A 98 -0.78 8.88 -9.86
CA ALA A 98 -0.07 9.65 -10.87
C ALA A 98 0.99 10.62 -10.30
N LYS A 99 0.91 10.96 -9.03
CA LYS A 99 1.81 11.95 -8.39
C LYS A 99 3.04 11.33 -7.75
N SER A 100 2.91 10.15 -7.13
CA SER A 100 3.98 9.53 -6.36
C SER A 100 4.14 8.02 -6.56
N GLY A 101 3.38 7.43 -7.47
CA GLY A 101 3.45 6.00 -7.74
C GLY A 101 4.77 5.56 -8.39
N ALA A 102 5.38 4.53 -7.84
CA ALA A 102 6.66 4.00 -8.29
C ALA A 102 6.57 2.59 -8.91
N CYS A 103 5.35 2.19 -9.28
CA CYS A 103 5.05 0.88 -9.88
C CYS A 103 4.44 1.01 -11.27
N GLY A 104 4.77 2.10 -11.98
CA GLY A 104 4.34 2.35 -13.36
C GLY A 104 3.92 3.80 -13.65
N SER A 105 3.53 4.60 -12.64
CA SER A 105 3.06 5.97 -12.85
C SER A 105 4.21 6.97 -13.04
N VAL A 106 4.97 7.29 -11.99
CA VAL A 106 6.13 8.21 -12.08
C VAL A 106 7.38 7.42 -12.42
N TYR A 107 7.61 6.33 -11.72
CA TYR A 107 8.69 5.37 -11.95
C TYR A 107 8.12 3.97 -12.06
N ASN A 108 8.99 3.02 -12.46
CA ASN A 108 8.68 1.60 -12.36
C ASN A 108 9.84 0.84 -11.73
N LEU A 109 9.99 0.92 -10.42
CA LEU A 109 11.03 0.24 -9.67
C LEU A 109 10.86 -1.28 -9.63
N LEU A 110 9.63 -1.77 -9.76
CA LEU A 110 9.33 -3.20 -9.70
C LEU A 110 9.81 -3.96 -10.95
N ASN A 111 10.03 -3.26 -12.05
CA ASN A 111 10.55 -3.82 -13.30
C ASN A 111 11.93 -3.24 -13.71
N GLU A 112 12.66 -2.66 -12.79
CA GLU A 112 13.99 -2.12 -13.06
C GLU A 112 15.01 -3.27 -13.19
N ARG A 113 15.57 -3.42 -14.40
CA ARG A 113 16.46 -4.54 -14.75
C ARG A 113 17.78 -4.56 -14.00
N ARG A 114 18.25 -3.42 -13.53
CA ARG A 114 19.51 -3.27 -12.80
C ARG A 114 19.38 -3.68 -11.33
N LEU A 115 18.17 -3.79 -10.81
CA LEU A 115 17.93 -4.26 -9.46
C LEU A 115 17.97 -5.79 -9.38
N ASN A 116 18.29 -6.32 -8.19
CA ASN A 116 18.50 -7.76 -7.97
C ASN A 116 17.23 -8.61 -8.06
N HIS A 117 16.06 -7.99 -8.01
CA HIS A 117 14.77 -8.70 -7.99
C HIS A 117 13.73 -7.89 -8.73
N ARG A 118 12.84 -8.57 -9.42
CA ARG A 118 11.67 -7.97 -10.08
C ARG A 118 10.40 -8.53 -9.48
N VAL A 119 9.38 -7.68 -9.42
CA VAL A 119 8.06 -8.02 -8.88
C VAL A 119 7.05 -7.98 -10.02
N THR A 120 6.26 -9.04 -10.15
CA THR A 120 5.13 -9.05 -11.11
C THR A 120 4.04 -8.12 -10.62
N VAL A 121 3.47 -7.29 -11.51
CA VAL A 121 2.48 -6.27 -11.17
C VAL A 121 1.17 -6.52 -11.90
N GLU A 122 0.06 -6.45 -11.18
CA GLU A 122 -1.30 -6.35 -11.71
C GLU A 122 -1.98 -5.08 -11.22
N TYR A 123 -2.88 -4.51 -12.02
CA TYR A 123 -3.59 -3.28 -11.73
C TYR A 123 -5.09 -3.44 -11.87
N GLY A 124 -5.83 -2.57 -11.20
CA GLY A 124 -7.24 -2.35 -11.47
C GLY A 124 -8.19 -3.27 -10.74
N ILE A 125 -7.70 -4.07 -9.80
CA ILE A 125 -8.56 -4.93 -8.98
C ILE A 125 -9.28 -4.08 -7.94
N MET A 126 -10.61 -4.00 -8.02
CA MET A 126 -11.47 -3.11 -7.20
C MET A 126 -11.04 -1.63 -7.31
N GLU A 127 -10.66 -1.21 -8.51
CA GLU A 127 -10.15 0.14 -8.77
C GLU A 127 -11.11 1.23 -8.31
N LYS A 128 -12.41 1.09 -8.61
CA LYS A 128 -13.43 2.08 -8.26
C LYS A 128 -13.52 2.27 -6.75
N GLU A 129 -13.61 1.18 -6.00
CA GLU A 129 -13.71 1.18 -4.53
C GLU A 129 -12.45 1.79 -3.90
N CYS A 130 -11.28 1.37 -4.36
CA CYS A 130 -9.99 1.88 -3.86
C CYS A 130 -9.85 3.38 -4.12
N ARG A 131 -10.16 3.83 -5.33
CA ARG A 131 -10.10 5.24 -5.70
C ARG A 131 -11.13 6.08 -4.94
N GLN A 132 -12.35 5.58 -4.78
CA GLN A 132 -13.43 6.31 -4.12
C GLN A 132 -13.10 6.62 -2.66
N LEU A 133 -12.47 5.70 -1.95
CA LEU A 133 -12.00 5.95 -0.58
C LEU A 133 -11.07 7.16 -0.51
N LEU A 134 -10.13 7.26 -1.43
CA LEU A 134 -9.18 8.40 -1.51
C LEU A 134 -9.89 9.70 -1.88
N VAL A 135 -10.76 9.66 -2.88
CA VAL A 135 -11.54 10.83 -3.32
C VAL A 135 -12.38 11.40 -2.18
N ASP A 136 -13.11 10.55 -1.48
CA ASP A 136 -13.98 10.96 -0.35
C ASP A 136 -13.17 11.53 0.80
N PHE A 137 -12.05 10.90 1.15
CA PHE A 137 -11.16 11.37 2.20
C PHE A 137 -10.63 12.77 1.92
N PHE A 138 -10.04 12.99 0.75
CA PHE A 138 -9.47 14.30 0.40
C PHE A 138 -10.54 15.37 0.20
N LYS A 139 -11.73 15.02 -0.25
CA LYS A 139 -12.88 15.93 -0.30
C LYS A 139 -13.26 16.41 1.11
N LYS A 140 -13.35 15.50 2.07
CA LYS A 140 -13.63 15.79 3.47
C LYS A 140 -12.58 16.75 4.06
N ILE A 141 -11.30 16.45 3.87
CA ILE A 141 -10.19 17.29 4.35
C ILE A 141 -10.27 18.72 3.78
N ARG A 142 -10.58 18.86 2.48
CA ARG A 142 -10.72 20.20 1.87
C ARG A 142 -11.89 20.99 2.46
N ILE A 143 -13.00 20.34 2.77
CA ILE A 143 -14.16 20.99 3.41
C ILE A 143 -13.81 21.45 4.82
N GLU A 144 -13.18 20.61 5.62
CA GLU A 144 -12.76 20.90 6.99
C GLU A 144 -11.77 22.08 7.01
N ASN A 145 -10.77 22.06 6.13
CA ASN A 145 -9.78 23.15 6.02
C ASN A 145 -10.40 24.48 5.63
N ARG A 146 -11.44 24.47 4.79
CA ARG A 146 -12.17 25.72 4.43
C ARG A 146 -12.94 26.28 5.62
N ARG A 147 -13.58 25.41 6.43
CA ARG A 147 -14.32 25.83 7.63
C ARG A 147 -13.40 26.43 8.69
N ASN A 148 -12.20 25.88 8.83
CA ASN A 148 -11.21 26.35 9.82
C ASN A 148 -10.50 27.65 9.43
N LYS A 149 -10.61 28.11 8.16
CA LYS A 149 -10.06 29.37 7.66
C LYS A 149 -11.07 30.50 7.64
N GLY A 150 -12.31 30.26 7.92
CA GLY A 150 -13.39 31.25 8.08
C GLY A 150 -13.65 31.55 9.54
#